data_22e1bd4773fcf0b33f3ce2580eec8ec5
#
_entry.id   22e1bd4773fcf0b33f3ce2580eec8ec5
#
_cell.length_a   1.000
_cell.length_b   1.000
_cell.length_c   1.000
_cell.angle_alpha   90.00
_cell.angle_beta   90.00
_cell.angle_gamma   90.00
#
_symmetry.space_group_name_H-M   'P 1'
#
loop_
_entity.id
_entity.type
_entity.pdbx_description
1 polymer ?
#
loop_
_entity_poly.entity_id
_entity_poly.type
_entity_poly.pdbx_seq_one_letter_code
_entity_poly.pdbx_strand_id
1 'polypeptide(L)'
;MGAGWRRAVALTAVGLVLAGCGQAAKSSGGGDAIGKLEIMAPADPGGGWDQTARAMSAAVSGAKLAGSVQVSNVGGAGGTVGLQKLANEKSTSYLMITGLVMVGAVETNASTARLEETTPIARLTAEDEVLVVPADSPIKSVDDLLAAIAEKGKGVSITGGSAGGTDHILAGLLLKAKDISPDKLNYVPYSGGGESLAALLGKKVDAGISGIGEYREQIKAGKLRALGTSGPNQDPTLKVPTFKELNLGVELTNWRGVVAPGGITPEAKDRLTKLVTDMHASPQWKEELTKKGWTDTFLSGAEFSTFLNKEIGRIRPALQNIGLVK
;
A
#
# COMPACT_ATOMS: atom_id res chain seq x y z
N MET A 1 46.28 81.67 14.35
CA MET A 1 47.48 81.21 13.64
C MET A 1 47.08 80.03 12.84
N GLY A 2 46.98 80.11 11.67
CA GLY A 2 47.53 80.21 10.37
C GLY A 2 46.78 79.17 9.52
N ALA A 3 46.03 79.66 8.55
CA ALA A 3 46.32 79.72 7.14
C ALA A 3 46.70 78.33 6.56
N GLY A 4 46.04 77.82 5.59
CA GLY A 4 45.47 78.26 4.37
C GLY A 4 45.78 77.18 3.34
N TRP A 5 45.02 76.97 2.47
CA TRP A 5 45.14 77.04 1.01
C TRP A 5 44.27 76.03 0.23
N ARG A 6 43.45 76.64 -0.55
CA ARG A 6 42.70 76.09 -1.66
C ARG A 6 43.59 75.52 -2.75
N ARG A 7 43.25 74.42 -3.39
CA ARG A 7 43.44 74.31 -4.85
C ARG A 7 42.33 73.32 -5.39
N ALA A 8 41.52 73.93 -6.21
CA ALA A 8 40.61 73.21 -7.10
C ALA A 8 41.42 72.68 -8.30
N VAL A 9 41.12 71.45 -8.72
CA VAL A 9 41.42 70.99 -10.08
C VAL A 9 40.20 70.22 -10.57
N ALA A 10 39.54 70.80 -11.55
CA ALA A 10 38.56 70.15 -12.41
C ALA A 10 39.33 69.31 -13.42
N LEU A 11 38.81 68.12 -13.73
CA LEU A 11 39.02 67.45 -15.04
C LEU A 11 38.06 66.29 -15.26
N THR A 12 37.22 66.58 -16.20
CA THR A 12 36.77 65.77 -17.36
C THR A 12 36.15 64.39 -17.13
N ALA A 13 34.86 64.35 -17.44
CA ALA A 13 34.08 63.20 -17.73
C ALA A 13 34.63 62.44 -18.96
N VAL A 14 34.79 61.11 -18.82
CA VAL A 14 34.83 60.18 -19.94
C VAL A 14 33.79 59.11 -19.64
N GLY A 15 32.69 59.19 -20.34
CA GLY A 15 31.66 58.16 -20.35
C GLY A 15 32.16 56.93 -21.10
N LEU A 16 32.19 55.78 -20.42
CA LEU A 16 32.19 54.48 -21.07
C LEU A 16 30.87 53.79 -20.78
N VAL A 17 30.01 53.83 -21.78
CA VAL A 17 28.81 53.00 -21.85
C VAL A 17 29.28 51.59 -22.19
N LEU A 18 29.42 50.73 -21.17
CA LEU A 18 29.49 49.30 -21.36
C LEU A 18 28.06 48.75 -21.37
N ALA A 19 27.50 48.55 -22.55
CA ALA A 19 26.33 47.76 -22.81
C ALA A 19 26.68 46.29 -22.49
N GLY A 20 26.57 45.90 -21.20
CA GLY A 20 26.56 44.50 -20.78
C GLY A 20 25.20 43.90 -21.13
N CYS A 21 25.11 43.18 -22.24
CA CYS A 21 24.05 42.18 -22.46
C CYS A 21 24.17 41.13 -21.37
N GLY A 22 23.47 41.35 -20.27
CA GLY A 22 23.17 40.30 -19.32
C GLY A 22 22.21 39.34 -19.98
N GLN A 23 22.74 38.31 -20.66
CA GLN A 23 22.01 37.11 -20.93
C GLN A 23 21.64 36.53 -19.57
N ALA A 24 20.41 36.80 -19.12
CA ALA A 24 19.79 35.99 -18.09
C ALA A 24 19.82 34.56 -18.62
N ALA A 25 20.74 33.76 -18.12
CA ALA A 25 20.70 32.33 -18.24
C ALA A 25 19.32 31.92 -17.73
N LYS A 26 18.40 31.63 -18.64
CA LYS A 26 17.23 30.86 -18.32
C LYS A 26 17.76 29.58 -17.75
N SER A 27 17.69 29.42 -16.42
CA SER A 27 17.82 28.14 -15.76
C SER A 27 16.67 27.28 -16.29
N SER A 28 16.92 26.54 -17.35
CA SER A 28 16.08 25.44 -17.82
C SER A 28 16.23 24.28 -16.83
N GLY A 29 15.59 24.39 -15.68
CA GLY A 29 15.68 23.40 -14.63
C GLY A 29 14.75 23.72 -13.47
N GLY A 30 13.43 23.81 -13.72
CA GLY A 30 12.52 24.20 -12.65
C GLY A 30 11.04 23.88 -12.86
N GLY A 31 10.67 23.24 -13.97
CA GLY A 31 9.25 22.89 -14.22
C GLY A 31 8.78 21.56 -13.63
N ASP A 32 9.68 20.61 -13.38
CA ASP A 32 9.31 19.22 -13.08
C ASP A 32 9.51 18.80 -11.61
N ALA A 33 10.23 19.55 -10.79
CA ALA A 33 10.53 19.17 -9.41
C ALA A 33 9.29 19.38 -8.51
N ILE A 34 8.89 18.35 -7.80
CA ILE A 34 7.83 18.43 -6.79
C ILE A 34 8.42 19.06 -5.52
N GLY A 35 8.00 20.31 -5.20
CA GLY A 35 8.46 21.02 -4.01
C GLY A 35 8.00 20.35 -2.70
N LYS A 36 6.72 19.96 -2.64
CA LYS A 36 6.12 19.25 -1.51
C LYS A 36 5.26 18.10 -2.07
N LEU A 37 5.53 16.89 -1.60
CA LEU A 37 4.72 15.70 -1.87
C LEU A 37 3.94 15.33 -0.60
N GLU A 38 2.66 15.06 -0.76
CA GLU A 38 1.83 14.49 0.31
C GLU A 38 1.47 13.04 -0.03
N ILE A 39 1.67 12.14 0.93
CA ILE A 39 1.33 10.72 0.80
C ILE A 39 0.35 10.37 1.93
N MET A 40 -0.87 10.04 1.58
CA MET A 40 -1.87 9.56 2.54
C MET A 40 -1.85 8.04 2.63
N ALA A 41 -1.69 7.51 3.83
CA ALA A 41 -2.01 6.13 4.16
C ALA A 41 -3.47 6.09 4.64
N PRO A 42 -4.40 5.43 3.90
CA PRO A 42 -5.80 5.32 4.33
C PRO A 42 -5.97 4.20 5.37
N ALA A 43 -5.17 4.25 6.43
CA ALA A 43 -5.08 3.30 7.53
C ALA A 43 -4.55 3.98 8.79
N ASP A 44 -4.73 3.31 9.92
CA ASP A 44 -4.11 3.72 11.17
C ASP A 44 -2.58 3.51 11.12
N PRO A 45 -1.80 4.26 11.93
CA PRO A 45 -0.36 4.12 11.99
C PRO A 45 0.07 2.69 12.34
N GLY A 46 1.13 2.20 11.67
CA GLY A 46 1.73 0.88 11.89
C GLY A 46 1.20 -0.25 11.02
N GLY A 47 0.03 -0.09 10.38
CA GLY A 47 -0.50 -1.05 9.41
C GLY A 47 0.27 -1.07 8.09
N GLY A 48 -0.01 -2.06 7.24
CA GLY A 48 0.72 -2.27 5.98
C GLY A 48 0.73 -1.05 5.04
N TRP A 49 -0.35 -0.30 4.96
CA TRP A 49 -0.41 0.92 4.13
C TRP A 49 0.39 2.08 4.73
N ASP A 50 0.39 2.25 6.05
CA ASP A 50 1.26 3.22 6.72
C ASP A 50 2.74 2.88 6.51
N GLN A 51 3.09 1.61 6.65
CA GLN A 51 4.45 1.15 6.37
C GLN A 51 4.86 1.44 4.92
N THR A 52 3.96 1.22 3.95
CA THR A 52 4.23 1.50 2.53
C THR A 52 4.41 3.01 2.29
N ALA A 53 3.54 3.86 2.85
CA ALA A 53 3.66 5.32 2.73
C ALA A 53 4.98 5.84 3.32
N ARG A 54 5.41 5.31 4.47
CA ARG A 54 6.68 5.69 5.12
C ARG A 54 7.89 5.18 4.35
N ALA A 55 7.85 3.97 3.78
CA ALA A 55 8.90 3.45 2.92
C ALA A 55 9.06 4.29 1.66
N MET A 56 7.93 4.67 1.01
CA MET A 56 7.95 5.62 -0.11
C MET A 56 8.55 6.96 0.30
N SER A 57 8.11 7.53 1.43
CA SER A 57 8.63 8.80 1.94
C SER A 57 10.14 8.74 2.18
N ALA A 58 10.63 7.65 2.78
CA ALA A 58 12.06 7.44 3.00
C ALA A 58 12.83 7.35 1.67
N ALA A 59 12.32 6.58 0.71
CA ALA A 59 12.96 6.40 -0.59
C ALA A 59 12.96 7.70 -1.42
N VAL A 60 11.82 8.42 -1.49
CA VAL A 60 11.73 9.70 -2.20
C VAL A 60 12.66 10.74 -1.60
N SER A 61 12.70 10.85 -0.25
CA SER A 61 13.56 11.80 0.44
C SER A 61 15.03 11.42 0.31
N GLY A 62 15.38 10.15 0.49
CA GLY A 62 16.75 9.66 0.36
C GLY A 62 17.32 9.80 -1.06
N ALA A 63 16.48 9.61 -2.07
CA ALA A 63 16.84 9.84 -3.47
C ALA A 63 16.70 11.31 -3.93
N LYS A 64 16.26 12.22 -3.05
CA LYS A 64 16.07 13.66 -3.31
C LYS A 64 15.14 13.96 -4.49
N LEU A 65 14.08 13.16 -4.64
CA LEU A 65 13.13 13.27 -5.76
C LEU A 65 12.04 14.33 -5.52
N ALA A 66 11.87 14.80 -4.28
CA ALA A 66 11.00 15.91 -3.92
C ALA A 66 11.68 16.80 -2.88
N GLY A 67 11.26 18.06 -2.78
CA GLY A 67 11.78 19.03 -1.81
C GLY A 67 11.43 18.64 -0.37
N SER A 68 10.22 18.15 -0.15
CA SER A 68 9.76 17.59 1.13
C SER A 68 8.68 16.53 0.91
N VAL A 69 8.57 15.58 1.83
CA VAL A 69 7.55 14.53 1.81
C VAL A 69 6.83 14.50 3.15
N GLN A 70 5.51 14.59 3.11
CA GLN A 70 4.66 14.50 4.30
C GLN A 70 3.79 13.25 4.20
N VAL A 71 3.79 12.42 5.25
CA VAL A 71 2.89 11.28 5.39
C VAL A 71 1.76 11.63 6.35
N SER A 72 0.52 11.30 5.97
CA SER A 72 -0.66 11.43 6.82
C SER A 72 -1.44 10.13 6.88
N ASN A 73 -2.15 9.90 7.98
CA ASN A 73 -3.00 8.73 8.17
C ASN A 73 -4.47 9.12 8.22
N VAL A 74 -5.32 8.34 7.55
CA VAL A 74 -6.78 8.45 7.59
C VAL A 74 -7.35 7.04 7.66
N GLY A 75 -7.48 6.50 8.87
CA GLY A 75 -8.00 5.16 9.10
C GLY A 75 -9.52 5.06 8.91
N GLY A 76 -10.00 3.84 8.77
CA GLY A 76 -11.41 3.48 8.80
C GLY A 76 -11.94 2.79 7.54
N ALA A 77 -12.83 1.84 7.79
CA ALA A 77 -13.63 1.11 6.78
C ALA A 77 -12.81 0.55 5.59
N GLY A 78 -11.67 -0.10 5.86
CA GLY A 78 -10.81 -0.65 4.80
C GLY A 78 -10.27 0.39 3.82
N GLY A 79 -10.10 1.65 4.30
CA GLY A 79 -9.55 2.76 3.52
C GLY A 79 -10.57 3.60 2.77
N THR A 80 -11.87 3.24 2.80
CA THR A 80 -12.91 4.00 2.07
C THR A 80 -13.10 5.41 2.63
N VAL A 81 -12.81 5.66 3.93
CA VAL A 81 -12.78 7.01 4.51
C VAL A 81 -11.68 7.86 3.86
N GLY A 82 -10.48 7.30 3.68
CA GLY A 82 -9.39 7.96 2.96
C GLY A 82 -9.72 8.20 1.49
N LEU A 83 -10.37 7.23 0.84
CA LEU A 83 -10.81 7.37 -0.56
C LEU A 83 -11.83 8.50 -0.72
N GLN A 84 -12.77 8.64 0.21
CA GLN A 84 -13.73 9.76 0.23
C GLN A 84 -13.02 11.12 0.41
N LYS A 85 -11.96 11.17 1.22
CA LYS A 85 -11.13 12.37 1.35
C LYS A 85 -10.40 12.67 0.04
N LEU A 86 -9.81 11.63 -0.60
CA LEU A 86 -9.12 11.80 -1.89
C LEU A 86 -10.04 12.32 -2.99
N ALA A 87 -11.32 11.88 -3.03
CA ALA A 87 -12.30 12.34 -4.01
C ALA A 87 -12.53 13.86 -3.95
N ASN A 88 -12.29 14.49 -2.80
CA ASN A 88 -12.40 15.93 -2.61
C ASN A 88 -11.05 16.68 -2.72
N GLU A 89 -9.94 15.96 -2.84
CA GLU A 89 -8.60 16.53 -2.96
C GLU A 89 -8.38 17.11 -4.37
N LYS A 90 -7.69 18.25 -4.45
CA LYS A 90 -7.38 18.94 -5.73
C LYS A 90 -5.89 19.15 -5.96
N SER A 91 -5.05 18.77 -5.00
CA SER A 91 -3.60 18.91 -5.10
C SER A 91 -3.04 18.01 -6.21
N THR A 92 -2.20 18.57 -7.05
CA THR A 92 -1.46 17.86 -8.10
C THR A 92 -0.16 17.21 -7.61
N SER A 93 0.09 17.24 -6.30
CA SER A 93 1.25 16.64 -5.62
C SER A 93 0.80 15.79 -4.44
N TYR A 94 -0.31 15.09 -4.60
CA TYR A 94 -0.93 14.24 -3.59
C TYR A 94 -1.02 12.80 -4.09
N LEU A 95 -0.59 11.87 -3.27
CA LEU A 95 -0.72 10.43 -3.49
C LEU A 95 -1.47 9.78 -2.33
N MET A 96 -2.25 8.77 -2.61
CA MET A 96 -2.85 7.89 -1.60
C MET A 96 -2.42 6.46 -1.86
N ILE A 97 -2.05 5.75 -0.80
CA ILE A 97 -1.83 4.31 -0.88
C ILE A 97 -3.17 3.62 -1.16
N THR A 98 -3.13 2.62 -2.01
CA THR A 98 -4.27 1.74 -2.32
C THR A 98 -3.81 0.30 -2.40
N GLY A 99 -4.74 -0.62 -2.52
CA GLY A 99 -4.43 -2.04 -2.64
C GLY A 99 -5.69 -2.91 -2.71
N LEU A 100 -5.48 -4.22 -2.71
CA LEU A 100 -6.57 -5.19 -2.81
C LEU A 100 -7.62 -5.01 -1.70
N VAL A 101 -7.20 -4.66 -0.48
CA VAL A 101 -8.11 -4.38 0.64
C VAL A 101 -9.13 -3.30 0.28
N MET A 102 -8.69 -2.20 -0.36
CA MET A 102 -9.60 -1.11 -0.74
C MET A 102 -10.54 -1.53 -1.87
N VAL A 103 -10.08 -2.32 -2.83
CA VAL A 103 -10.95 -2.85 -3.90
C VAL A 103 -12.12 -3.61 -3.30
N GLY A 104 -11.86 -4.48 -2.32
CA GLY A 104 -12.91 -5.20 -1.62
C GLY A 104 -13.78 -4.32 -0.72
N ALA A 105 -13.15 -3.41 0.03
CA ALA A 105 -13.84 -2.53 0.97
C ALA A 105 -14.81 -1.55 0.29
N VAL A 106 -14.49 -1.09 -0.91
CA VAL A 106 -15.39 -0.24 -1.71
C VAL A 106 -16.71 -0.96 -1.98
N GLU A 107 -16.68 -2.25 -2.28
CA GLU A 107 -17.89 -3.05 -2.52
C GLU A 107 -18.61 -3.40 -1.21
N THR A 108 -17.88 -3.90 -0.20
CA THR A 108 -18.50 -4.37 1.06
C THR A 108 -19.08 -3.24 1.90
N ASN A 109 -18.52 -2.04 1.82
CA ASN A 109 -19.04 -0.85 2.52
C ASN A 109 -20.00 -0.02 1.65
N ALA A 110 -20.34 -0.45 0.44
CA ALA A 110 -21.15 0.31 -0.53
C ALA A 110 -20.65 1.77 -0.64
N SER A 111 -19.32 1.94 -0.77
CA SER A 111 -18.69 3.27 -0.80
C SER A 111 -19.18 4.10 -1.98
N THR A 112 -19.51 5.37 -1.73
CA THR A 112 -19.87 6.33 -2.78
C THR A 112 -18.64 6.81 -3.56
N ALA A 113 -17.46 6.89 -2.92
CA ALA A 113 -16.21 7.16 -3.61
C ALA A 113 -15.69 5.87 -4.24
N ARG A 114 -15.24 5.95 -5.48
CA ARG A 114 -14.83 4.80 -6.29
C ARG A 114 -13.36 4.89 -6.68
N LEU A 115 -12.67 3.74 -6.72
CA LEU A 115 -11.28 3.69 -7.22
C LEU A 115 -11.19 4.03 -8.70
N GLU A 116 -12.21 3.72 -9.47
CA GLU A 116 -12.32 4.03 -10.90
C GLU A 116 -12.29 5.54 -11.19
N GLU A 117 -12.63 6.37 -10.20
CA GLU A 117 -12.64 7.83 -10.29
C GLU A 117 -11.30 8.46 -9.92
N THR A 118 -10.34 7.66 -9.47
CA THR A 118 -8.98 8.14 -9.13
C THR A 118 -8.07 8.16 -10.36
N THR A 119 -6.90 8.76 -10.22
CA THR A 119 -5.83 8.68 -11.23
C THR A 119 -4.83 7.59 -10.83
N PRO A 120 -4.81 6.41 -11.46
CA PRO A 120 -3.83 5.36 -11.18
C PRO A 120 -2.41 5.82 -11.53
N ILE A 121 -1.46 5.65 -10.59
CA ILE A 121 -0.05 6.03 -10.77
C ILE A 121 0.83 4.79 -10.91
N ALA A 122 0.89 3.93 -9.86
CA ALA A 122 1.68 2.71 -9.93
C ALA A 122 1.19 1.65 -8.92
N ARG A 123 1.34 0.36 -9.29
CA ARG A 123 1.45 -0.73 -8.34
C ARG A 123 2.91 -0.79 -7.90
N LEU A 124 3.17 -1.02 -6.63
CA LEU A 124 4.51 -0.98 -6.06
C LEU A 124 5.01 -2.36 -5.66
N THR A 125 4.22 -3.05 -4.86
CA THR A 125 4.63 -4.28 -4.21
C THR A 125 3.46 -5.20 -3.99
N ALA A 126 3.74 -6.46 -3.70
CA ALA A 126 2.79 -7.43 -3.21
C ALA A 126 3.40 -8.20 -2.03
N GLU A 127 2.53 -8.78 -1.23
CA GLU A 127 2.87 -9.65 -0.12
C GLU A 127 1.93 -10.85 -0.14
N ASP A 128 2.45 -12.03 0.13
CA ASP A 128 1.63 -13.21 0.28
C ASP A 128 1.04 -13.27 1.68
N GLU A 129 -0.18 -13.79 1.78
CA GLU A 129 -0.85 -14.05 3.05
C GLU A 129 -0.44 -15.41 3.60
N VAL A 130 -0.43 -15.52 4.92
CA VAL A 130 -0.22 -16.78 5.64
C VAL A 130 -1.41 -17.08 6.53
N LEU A 131 -1.90 -18.32 6.45
CA LEU A 131 -2.88 -18.86 7.39
C LEU A 131 -2.14 -19.50 8.55
N VAL A 132 -2.47 -19.09 9.78
CA VAL A 132 -1.83 -19.56 11.00
C VAL A 132 -2.85 -19.98 12.04
N VAL A 133 -2.38 -20.78 13.00
CA VAL A 133 -3.07 -21.09 14.26
C VAL A 133 -2.09 -20.91 15.45
N PRO A 134 -2.56 -20.74 16.69
CA PRO A 134 -1.71 -20.85 17.87
C PRO A 134 -0.92 -22.16 17.86
N ALA A 135 0.34 -22.15 18.30
CA ALA A 135 1.24 -23.30 18.19
C ALA A 135 0.71 -24.57 18.90
N ASP A 136 -0.03 -24.40 19.99
CA ASP A 136 -0.65 -25.47 20.77
C ASP A 136 -2.05 -25.86 20.28
N SER A 137 -2.55 -25.26 19.19
CA SER A 137 -3.82 -25.62 18.57
C SER A 137 -3.87 -27.10 18.18
N PRO A 138 -5.02 -27.78 18.35
CA PRO A 138 -5.24 -29.14 17.83
C PRO A 138 -5.22 -29.18 16.29
N ILE A 139 -5.49 -28.06 15.61
CA ILE A 139 -5.49 -27.92 14.16
C ILE A 139 -4.03 -27.96 13.66
N LYS A 140 -3.72 -28.91 12.77
CA LYS A 140 -2.36 -29.13 12.27
C LYS A 140 -2.19 -28.83 10.78
N SER A 141 -3.28 -28.76 10.05
CA SER A 141 -3.31 -28.55 8.60
C SER A 141 -4.45 -27.61 8.18
N VAL A 142 -4.41 -27.15 6.92
CA VAL A 142 -5.52 -26.39 6.33
C VAL A 142 -6.77 -27.26 6.28
N ASP A 143 -6.64 -28.56 5.96
CA ASP A 143 -7.75 -29.50 5.90
C ASP A 143 -8.41 -29.69 7.28
N ASP A 144 -7.62 -29.76 8.37
CA ASP A 144 -8.18 -29.83 9.74
C ASP A 144 -9.02 -28.61 10.06
N LEU A 145 -8.54 -27.39 9.68
CA LEU A 145 -9.28 -26.16 9.91
C LEU A 145 -10.59 -26.13 9.13
N LEU A 146 -10.52 -26.45 7.84
CA LEU A 146 -11.71 -26.45 6.96
C LEU A 146 -12.72 -27.53 7.38
N ALA A 147 -12.27 -28.70 7.80
CA ALA A 147 -13.13 -29.74 8.38
C ALA A 147 -13.80 -29.28 9.67
N ALA A 148 -13.04 -28.63 10.57
CA ALA A 148 -13.63 -28.08 11.80
C ALA A 148 -14.68 -27.00 11.51
N ILE A 149 -14.47 -26.14 10.51
CA ILE A 149 -15.47 -25.15 10.10
C ILE A 149 -16.69 -25.83 9.45
N ALA A 150 -16.47 -26.84 8.62
CA ALA A 150 -17.57 -27.59 8.00
C ALA A 150 -18.48 -28.25 9.04
N GLU A 151 -17.91 -28.76 10.13
CA GLU A 151 -18.63 -29.41 11.23
C GLU A 151 -19.28 -28.40 12.19
N LYS A 152 -18.50 -27.43 12.71
CA LYS A 152 -18.89 -26.54 13.81
C LYS A 152 -19.40 -25.17 13.36
N GLY A 153 -19.27 -24.85 12.07
CA GLY A 153 -19.67 -23.56 11.53
C GLY A 153 -19.02 -22.40 12.25
N LYS A 154 -19.82 -21.43 12.67
CA LYS A 154 -19.38 -20.23 13.40
C LYS A 154 -18.75 -20.51 14.79
N GLY A 155 -18.70 -21.76 15.22
CA GLY A 155 -17.97 -22.18 16.41
C GLY A 155 -16.43 -22.19 16.22
N VAL A 156 -15.93 -22.01 14.99
CA VAL A 156 -14.53 -21.82 14.66
C VAL A 156 -14.32 -20.44 14.09
N SER A 157 -13.44 -19.66 14.68
CA SER A 157 -13.17 -18.27 14.29
C SER A 157 -11.87 -18.11 13.48
N ILE A 158 -11.94 -17.33 12.42
CA ILE A 158 -10.74 -16.85 11.68
C ILE A 158 -10.66 -15.34 11.84
N THR A 159 -9.49 -14.83 12.21
CA THR A 159 -9.23 -13.39 12.29
C THR A 159 -8.33 -12.91 11.16
N GLY A 160 -8.32 -11.61 10.94
CA GLY A 160 -7.44 -10.91 10.02
C GLY A 160 -7.69 -9.42 10.06
N GLY A 161 -7.32 -8.71 9.00
CA GLY A 161 -7.59 -7.28 8.84
C GLY A 161 -9.06 -6.96 8.54
N SER A 162 -9.30 -5.83 7.91
CA SER A 162 -10.63 -5.26 7.69
C SER A 162 -11.61 -6.22 7.01
N ALA A 163 -12.88 -6.13 7.39
CA ALA A 163 -13.96 -6.83 6.71
C ALA A 163 -13.97 -6.49 5.21
N GLY A 164 -14.09 -7.50 4.35
CA GLY A 164 -13.99 -7.36 2.89
C GLY A 164 -12.57 -7.15 2.36
N GLY A 165 -11.56 -7.11 3.23
CA GLY A 165 -10.15 -7.03 2.84
C GLY A 165 -9.58 -8.37 2.37
N THR A 166 -8.28 -8.37 2.04
CA THR A 166 -7.56 -9.52 1.48
C THR A 166 -7.73 -10.78 2.32
N ASP A 167 -7.55 -10.68 3.63
CA ASP A 167 -7.62 -11.80 4.58
C ASP A 167 -9.01 -12.43 4.62
N HIS A 168 -10.06 -11.57 4.61
CA HIS A 168 -11.45 -12.03 4.59
C HIS A 168 -11.82 -12.69 3.26
N ILE A 169 -11.37 -12.11 2.15
CA ILE A 169 -11.53 -12.70 0.82
C ILE A 169 -10.85 -14.08 0.77
N LEU A 170 -9.62 -14.16 1.27
CA LEU A 170 -8.87 -15.42 1.30
C LEU A 170 -9.57 -16.48 2.15
N ALA A 171 -10.07 -16.12 3.34
CA ALA A 171 -10.87 -17.04 4.16
C ALA A 171 -12.08 -17.60 3.40
N GLY A 172 -12.83 -16.72 2.72
CA GLY A 172 -13.98 -17.14 1.90
C GLY A 172 -13.60 -18.04 0.73
N LEU A 173 -12.49 -17.73 0.04
CA LEU A 173 -11.98 -18.55 -1.08
C LEU A 173 -11.55 -19.95 -0.61
N LEU A 174 -10.94 -20.06 0.58
CA LEU A 174 -10.57 -21.35 1.17
C LEU A 174 -11.80 -22.20 1.50
N LEU A 175 -12.85 -21.60 2.06
CA LEU A 175 -14.12 -22.31 2.28
C LEU A 175 -14.73 -22.78 0.95
N LYS A 176 -14.78 -21.89 -0.05
CA LYS A 176 -15.30 -22.22 -1.37
C LYS A 176 -14.52 -23.36 -2.03
N ALA A 177 -13.21 -23.43 -1.89
CA ALA A 177 -12.36 -24.48 -2.46
C ALA A 177 -12.71 -25.89 -1.93
N LYS A 178 -13.45 -25.98 -0.82
CA LYS A 178 -13.95 -27.23 -0.20
C LYS A 178 -15.47 -27.31 -0.18
N ASP A 179 -16.16 -26.51 -0.99
CA ASP A 179 -17.63 -26.44 -1.07
C ASP A 179 -18.30 -26.20 0.29
N ILE A 180 -17.63 -25.49 1.20
CA ILE A 180 -18.17 -25.09 2.51
C ILE A 180 -18.99 -23.83 2.33
N SER A 181 -20.23 -23.84 2.82
CA SER A 181 -21.13 -22.68 2.72
C SER A 181 -20.54 -21.43 3.41
N PRO A 182 -20.59 -20.24 2.76
CA PRO A 182 -20.05 -18.99 3.32
C PRO A 182 -20.64 -18.57 4.66
N ASP A 183 -21.91 -18.95 4.94
CA ASP A 183 -22.59 -18.65 6.21
C ASP A 183 -21.94 -19.33 7.43
N LYS A 184 -21.11 -20.35 7.21
CA LYS A 184 -20.31 -21.02 8.23
C LYS A 184 -19.08 -20.23 8.65
N LEU A 185 -18.65 -19.23 7.88
CA LEU A 185 -17.49 -18.41 8.21
C LEU A 185 -17.80 -17.49 9.40
N ASN A 186 -17.00 -17.61 10.44
CA ASN A 186 -16.93 -16.66 11.55
C ASN A 186 -15.64 -15.85 11.40
N TYR A 187 -15.70 -14.75 10.66
CA TYR A 187 -14.57 -13.88 10.47
C TYR A 187 -14.60 -12.74 11.50
N VAL A 188 -13.49 -12.57 12.24
CA VAL A 188 -13.33 -11.53 13.27
C VAL A 188 -12.37 -10.47 12.73
N PRO A 189 -12.87 -9.34 12.18
CA PRO A 189 -12.03 -8.32 11.59
C PRO A 189 -11.37 -7.43 12.64
N TYR A 190 -10.14 -6.99 12.34
CA TYR A 190 -9.39 -5.95 13.04
C TYR A 190 -8.90 -4.89 12.06
N SER A 191 -8.30 -3.79 12.57
CA SER A 191 -7.77 -2.73 11.69
C SER A 191 -6.48 -3.14 10.95
N GLY A 192 -5.85 -4.24 11.33
CA GLY A 192 -4.64 -4.78 10.71
C GLY A 192 -4.05 -5.97 11.47
N GLY A 193 -2.96 -6.53 10.95
CA GLY A 193 -2.34 -7.75 11.46
C GLY A 193 -1.81 -7.65 12.88
N GLY A 194 -1.44 -6.45 13.36
CA GLY A 194 -0.96 -6.29 14.74
C GLY A 194 -2.03 -6.60 15.79
N GLU A 195 -3.26 -6.15 15.58
CA GLU A 195 -4.38 -6.42 16.49
C GLU A 195 -4.85 -7.87 16.37
N SER A 196 -4.93 -8.41 15.14
CA SER A 196 -5.28 -9.81 14.91
C SER A 196 -4.24 -10.75 15.51
N LEU A 197 -2.95 -10.39 15.46
CA LEU A 197 -1.88 -11.12 16.14
C LEU A 197 -2.09 -11.18 17.66
N ALA A 198 -2.44 -10.06 18.28
CA ALA A 198 -2.71 -10.02 19.72
C ALA A 198 -3.89 -10.92 20.11
N ALA A 199 -4.94 -10.98 19.27
CA ALA A 199 -6.10 -11.85 19.47
C ALA A 199 -5.69 -13.34 19.36
N LEU A 200 -4.86 -13.70 18.38
CA LEU A 200 -4.31 -15.07 18.22
C LEU A 200 -3.48 -15.49 19.41
N LEU A 201 -2.50 -14.67 19.83
CA LEU A 201 -1.63 -14.97 20.96
C LEU A 201 -2.41 -15.04 22.28
N GLY A 202 -3.47 -14.24 22.39
CA GLY A 202 -4.42 -14.26 23.50
C GLY A 202 -5.46 -15.39 23.44
N LYS A 203 -5.41 -16.26 22.41
CA LYS A 203 -6.35 -17.38 22.20
C LYS A 203 -7.82 -16.94 22.18
N LYS A 204 -8.07 -15.74 21.70
CA LYS A 204 -9.44 -15.21 21.52
C LYS A 204 -10.08 -15.65 20.20
N VAL A 205 -9.28 -16.20 19.30
CA VAL A 205 -9.64 -16.71 17.99
C VAL A 205 -8.85 -17.98 17.68
N ASP A 206 -9.38 -18.85 16.81
CA ASP A 206 -8.81 -20.18 16.54
C ASP A 206 -7.75 -20.17 15.45
N ALA A 207 -7.91 -19.32 14.43
CA ALA A 207 -7.00 -19.17 13.32
C ALA A 207 -6.87 -17.70 12.91
N GLY A 208 -5.87 -17.37 12.10
CA GLY A 208 -5.69 -16.03 11.56
C GLY A 208 -5.04 -16.03 10.19
N ILE A 209 -5.37 -15.01 9.41
CA ILE A 209 -4.79 -14.72 8.11
C ILE A 209 -4.21 -13.30 8.17
N SER A 210 -3.00 -13.13 7.67
CA SER A 210 -2.38 -11.81 7.46
C SER A 210 -1.19 -11.92 6.53
N GLY A 211 -0.66 -10.79 6.06
CA GLY A 211 0.60 -10.76 5.35
C GLY A 211 1.71 -11.46 6.10
N ILE A 212 2.53 -12.24 5.40
CA ILE A 212 3.61 -13.04 6.01
C ILE A 212 4.49 -12.17 6.91
N GLY A 213 4.80 -10.93 6.49
CA GLY A 213 5.65 -10.01 7.24
C GLY A 213 5.13 -9.70 8.64
N GLU A 214 3.81 -9.68 8.84
CA GLU A 214 3.20 -9.34 10.13
C GLU A 214 3.27 -10.50 11.15
N TYR A 215 3.23 -11.76 10.70
CA TYR A 215 3.22 -12.94 11.58
C TYR A 215 4.56 -13.67 11.64
N ARG A 216 5.50 -13.38 10.74
CA ARG A 216 6.79 -14.07 10.56
C ARG A 216 7.56 -14.28 11.85
N GLU A 217 7.71 -13.25 12.67
CA GLU A 217 8.52 -13.35 13.90
C GLU A 217 7.87 -14.26 14.94
N GLN A 218 6.55 -14.32 15.02
CA GLN A 218 5.85 -15.21 15.94
C GLN A 218 5.84 -16.66 15.45
N ILE A 219 5.85 -16.86 14.13
CA ILE A 219 6.03 -18.18 13.52
C ILE A 219 7.45 -18.69 13.82
N LYS A 220 8.49 -17.89 13.59
CA LYS A 220 9.88 -18.21 13.91
C LYS A 220 10.10 -18.51 15.41
N ALA A 221 9.42 -17.75 16.27
CA ALA A 221 9.46 -17.93 17.72
C ALA A 221 8.67 -19.16 18.21
N GLY A 222 8.02 -19.91 17.31
CA GLY A 222 7.24 -21.09 17.65
C GLY A 222 5.96 -20.81 18.44
N LYS A 223 5.45 -19.56 18.41
CA LYS A 223 4.20 -19.17 19.07
C LYS A 223 2.98 -19.34 18.15
N LEU A 224 3.19 -19.29 16.86
CA LEU A 224 2.20 -19.59 15.82
C LEU A 224 2.71 -20.73 14.93
N ARG A 225 1.77 -21.54 14.44
CA ARG A 225 2.00 -22.54 13.40
C ARG A 225 1.41 -22.04 12.10
N ALA A 226 2.25 -21.90 11.06
CA ALA A 226 1.81 -21.65 9.70
C ALA A 226 1.23 -22.96 9.12
N LEU A 227 0.08 -22.86 8.45
CA LEU A 227 -0.61 -23.97 7.80
C LEU A 227 -0.44 -23.94 6.27
N GLY A 228 -0.34 -22.76 5.67
CA GLY A 228 -0.18 -22.59 4.25
C GLY A 228 -0.11 -21.12 3.87
N THR A 229 0.32 -20.84 2.63
CA THR A 229 0.46 -19.49 2.07
C THR A 229 -0.34 -19.31 0.79
N SER A 230 -0.69 -18.07 0.48
CA SER A 230 -1.56 -17.72 -0.66
C SER A 230 -0.80 -17.41 -1.95
N GLY A 231 0.51 -17.33 -1.90
CA GLY A 231 1.34 -16.97 -3.05
C GLY A 231 1.49 -18.08 -4.09
N PRO A 232 2.03 -17.75 -5.26
CA PRO A 232 2.27 -18.72 -6.32
C PRO A 232 3.40 -19.72 -6.00
N ASN A 233 4.32 -19.32 -5.09
CA ASN A 233 5.49 -20.11 -4.69
C ASN A 233 5.58 -20.15 -3.16
N GLN A 234 6.30 -21.17 -2.64
CA GLN A 234 6.57 -21.26 -1.20
C GLN A 234 7.45 -20.10 -0.72
N ASP A 235 7.12 -19.54 0.44
CA ASP A 235 8.02 -18.62 1.13
C ASP A 235 9.26 -19.40 1.61
N PRO A 236 10.48 -18.98 1.21
CA PRO A 236 11.69 -19.72 1.51
C PRO A 236 12.02 -19.79 3.02
N THR A 237 11.43 -18.91 3.81
CA THR A 237 11.69 -18.85 5.27
C THR A 237 10.67 -19.64 6.07
N LEU A 238 9.42 -19.70 5.64
CA LEU A 238 8.36 -20.43 6.36
C LEU A 238 8.35 -21.93 6.03
N LYS A 239 8.72 -22.29 4.79
CA LYS A 239 8.76 -23.67 4.29
C LYS A 239 7.45 -24.44 4.49
N VAL A 240 6.32 -23.74 4.35
CA VAL A 240 4.98 -24.32 4.36
C VAL A 240 4.42 -24.35 2.94
N PRO A 241 3.49 -25.29 2.62
CA PRO A 241 2.95 -25.38 1.27
C PRO A 241 2.11 -24.16 0.92
N THR A 242 2.02 -23.85 -0.36
CA THR A 242 1.03 -22.91 -0.88
C THR A 242 -0.34 -23.58 -0.94
N PHE A 243 -1.43 -22.79 -0.93
CA PHE A 243 -2.78 -23.35 -1.10
C PHE A 243 -2.97 -24.03 -2.46
N LYS A 244 -2.18 -23.63 -3.47
CA LYS A 244 -2.14 -24.28 -4.77
C LYS A 244 -1.52 -25.68 -4.69
N GLU A 245 -0.41 -25.84 -3.97
CA GLU A 245 0.23 -27.14 -3.73
C GLU A 245 -0.63 -28.07 -2.89
N LEU A 246 -1.51 -27.51 -2.03
CA LEU A 246 -2.54 -28.26 -1.30
C LEU A 246 -3.78 -28.60 -2.16
N ASN A 247 -3.72 -28.38 -3.48
CA ASN A 247 -4.82 -28.63 -4.42
C ASN A 247 -6.11 -27.86 -4.11
N LEU A 248 -6.00 -26.69 -3.46
CA LEU A 248 -7.15 -25.83 -3.19
C LEU A 248 -7.43 -24.86 -4.36
N GLY A 249 -6.49 -24.71 -5.29
CA GLY A 249 -6.63 -23.80 -6.44
C GLY A 249 -6.75 -22.32 -6.05
N VAL A 250 -6.37 -21.97 -4.83
CA VAL A 250 -6.45 -20.60 -4.29
C VAL A 250 -5.08 -19.93 -4.42
N GLU A 251 -5.06 -18.80 -5.09
CA GLU A 251 -3.90 -17.91 -5.21
C GLU A 251 -4.38 -16.48 -5.06
N LEU A 252 -3.80 -15.75 -4.11
CA LEU A 252 -4.15 -14.36 -3.80
C LEU A 252 -2.94 -13.65 -3.23
N THR A 253 -2.61 -12.47 -3.77
CA THR A 253 -1.54 -11.64 -3.23
C THR A 253 -2.10 -10.28 -2.79
N ASN A 254 -1.64 -9.80 -1.65
CA ASN A 254 -1.98 -8.49 -1.13
C ASN A 254 -1.11 -7.42 -1.81
N TRP A 255 -1.52 -7.00 -2.98
CA TRP A 255 -0.79 -5.96 -3.69
C TRP A 255 -1.08 -4.57 -3.11
N ARG A 256 -0.08 -3.69 -3.21
CA ARG A 256 -0.17 -2.28 -2.81
C ARG A 256 0.33 -1.39 -3.94
N GLY A 257 -0.33 -0.26 -4.08
CA GLY A 257 -0.01 0.74 -5.10
C GLY A 257 -0.37 2.14 -4.64
N VAL A 258 -0.27 3.08 -5.56
CA VAL A 258 -0.61 4.49 -5.32
C VAL A 258 -1.49 5.03 -6.42
N VAL A 259 -2.46 5.85 -5.99
CA VAL A 259 -3.34 6.64 -6.84
C VAL A 259 -3.23 8.11 -6.46
N ALA A 260 -3.58 8.98 -7.40
CA ALA A 260 -3.70 10.41 -7.19
C ALA A 260 -5.18 10.84 -7.28
N PRO A 261 -5.53 12.08 -6.90
CA PRO A 261 -6.89 12.60 -7.06
C PRO A 261 -7.39 12.46 -8.49
N GLY A 262 -8.69 12.27 -8.63
CA GLY A 262 -9.33 12.25 -9.94
C GLY A 262 -9.30 13.60 -10.62
N GLY A 263 -9.18 13.60 -11.96
CA GLY A 263 -9.26 14.81 -12.76
C GLY A 263 -8.04 15.74 -12.69
N ILE A 264 -6.89 15.26 -12.18
CA ILE A 264 -5.62 15.99 -12.31
C ILE A 264 -5.21 16.08 -13.79
N THR A 265 -4.42 17.11 -14.14
CA THR A 265 -3.98 17.29 -15.52
C THR A 265 -3.04 16.16 -15.98
N PRO A 266 -2.94 15.89 -17.30
CA PRO A 266 -2.00 14.90 -17.82
C PRO A 266 -0.55 15.16 -17.37
N GLU A 267 -0.12 16.42 -17.36
CA GLU A 267 1.23 16.82 -16.93
C GLU A 267 1.47 16.51 -15.46
N ALA A 268 0.45 16.70 -14.60
CA ALA A 268 0.53 16.34 -13.18
C ALA A 268 0.61 14.83 -13.01
N LYS A 269 -0.17 14.05 -13.75
CA LYS A 269 -0.11 12.59 -13.77
C LYS A 269 1.27 12.11 -14.19
N ASP A 270 1.81 12.64 -15.29
CA ASP A 270 3.12 12.23 -15.82
C ASP A 270 4.24 12.55 -14.83
N ARG A 271 4.19 13.73 -14.19
CA ARG A 271 5.14 14.12 -13.16
C ARG A 271 5.09 13.19 -11.93
N LEU A 272 3.91 12.83 -11.44
CA LEU A 272 3.75 11.88 -10.33
C LEU A 272 4.19 10.47 -10.73
N THR A 273 3.84 10.02 -11.94
CA THR A 273 4.25 8.73 -12.47
C THR A 273 5.78 8.64 -12.59
N LYS A 274 6.41 9.71 -13.13
CA LYS A 274 7.88 9.79 -13.21
C LYS A 274 8.52 9.75 -11.83
N LEU A 275 8.03 10.53 -10.86
CA LEU A 275 8.54 10.53 -9.50
C LEU A 275 8.50 9.13 -8.88
N VAL A 276 7.37 8.41 -9.02
CA VAL A 276 7.20 7.07 -8.46
C VAL A 276 8.08 6.05 -9.20
N THR A 277 8.28 6.20 -10.51
CA THR A 277 9.19 5.36 -11.31
C THR A 277 10.64 5.57 -10.90
N ASP A 278 11.06 6.82 -10.73
CA ASP A 278 12.42 7.15 -10.28
C ASP A 278 12.66 6.66 -8.82
N MET A 279 11.66 6.77 -7.94
CA MET A 279 11.68 6.20 -6.60
C MET A 279 11.87 4.68 -6.66
N HIS A 280 11.07 3.97 -7.47
CA HIS A 280 11.17 2.52 -7.63
C HIS A 280 12.56 2.08 -8.10
N ALA A 281 13.16 2.81 -9.03
CA ALA A 281 14.51 2.52 -9.53
C ALA A 281 15.62 2.78 -8.49
N SER A 282 15.33 3.52 -7.41
CA SER A 282 16.32 3.95 -6.43
C SER A 282 16.82 2.80 -5.55
N PRO A 283 18.11 2.85 -5.12
CA PRO A 283 18.65 1.90 -4.15
C PRO A 283 17.85 1.89 -2.83
N GLN A 284 17.34 3.05 -2.41
CA GLN A 284 16.58 3.21 -1.17
C GLN A 284 15.28 2.41 -1.18
N TRP A 285 14.55 2.39 -2.31
CA TRP A 285 13.35 1.58 -2.42
C TRP A 285 13.66 0.07 -2.43
N LYS A 286 14.71 -0.33 -3.12
CA LYS A 286 15.16 -1.75 -3.14
C LYS A 286 15.57 -2.25 -1.75
N GLU A 287 16.19 -1.37 -0.96
CA GLU A 287 16.49 -1.66 0.45
C GLU A 287 15.21 -1.86 1.27
N GLU A 288 14.21 -0.99 1.11
CA GLU A 288 12.92 -1.13 1.80
C GLU A 288 12.19 -2.42 1.40
N LEU A 289 12.16 -2.78 0.11
CA LEU A 289 11.60 -4.06 -0.34
C LEU A 289 12.25 -5.25 0.38
N THR A 290 13.60 -5.27 0.42
CA THR A 290 14.36 -6.34 1.07
C THR A 290 14.10 -6.38 2.57
N LYS A 291 14.16 -5.23 3.25
CA LYS A 291 13.94 -5.09 4.68
C LYS A 291 12.56 -5.54 5.12
N LYS A 292 11.55 -5.25 4.31
CA LYS A 292 10.15 -5.62 4.57
C LYS A 292 9.80 -7.03 4.10
N GLY A 293 10.61 -7.63 3.24
CA GLY A 293 10.30 -8.90 2.59
C GLY A 293 9.15 -8.79 1.58
N TRP A 294 8.98 -7.61 0.98
CA TRP A 294 7.95 -7.39 -0.04
C TRP A 294 8.44 -7.83 -1.41
N THR A 295 7.55 -8.43 -2.17
CA THR A 295 7.81 -8.78 -3.57
C THR A 295 7.66 -7.54 -4.44
N ASP A 296 8.66 -7.26 -5.26
CA ASP A 296 8.60 -6.22 -6.29
C ASP A 296 7.62 -6.64 -7.39
N THR A 297 6.55 -5.88 -7.54
CA THR A 297 5.53 -6.14 -8.56
C THR A 297 5.17 -4.85 -9.32
N PHE A 298 6.19 -4.02 -9.54
CA PHE A 298 6.03 -2.70 -10.13
C PHE A 298 5.32 -2.72 -11.49
N LEU A 299 4.28 -1.90 -11.59
CA LEU A 299 3.61 -1.54 -12.85
C LEU A 299 3.30 -0.05 -12.77
N SER A 300 3.47 0.70 -13.84
CA SER A 300 3.18 2.14 -13.85
C SER A 300 2.27 2.56 -15.00
N GLY A 301 1.67 3.72 -14.88
CA GLY A 301 0.90 4.34 -15.94
C GLY A 301 -0.23 3.46 -16.47
N ALA A 302 -0.25 3.20 -17.79
CA ALA A 302 -1.29 2.44 -18.46
C ALA A 302 -1.36 0.96 -18.02
N GLU A 303 -0.22 0.35 -17.72
CA GLU A 303 -0.16 -1.04 -17.25
C GLU A 303 -0.85 -1.18 -15.89
N PHE A 304 -0.58 -0.25 -14.96
CA PHE A 304 -1.26 -0.25 -13.67
C PHE A 304 -2.75 0.07 -13.81
N SER A 305 -3.14 1.00 -14.68
CA SER A 305 -4.57 1.28 -14.93
C SER A 305 -5.30 0.03 -15.42
N THR A 306 -4.70 -0.71 -16.36
CA THR A 306 -5.27 -1.97 -16.88
C THR A 306 -5.37 -3.02 -15.78
N PHE A 307 -4.32 -3.17 -14.96
CA PHE A 307 -4.31 -4.09 -13.83
C PHE A 307 -5.40 -3.73 -12.82
N LEU A 308 -5.51 -2.46 -12.40
CA LEU A 308 -6.50 -2.01 -11.41
C LEU A 308 -7.93 -2.27 -11.87
N ASN A 309 -8.25 -1.96 -13.14
CA ASN A 309 -9.57 -2.22 -13.71
C ASN A 309 -9.91 -3.72 -13.73
N LYS A 310 -8.92 -4.57 -14.06
CA LYS A 310 -9.09 -6.03 -13.99
C LYS A 310 -9.34 -6.51 -12.56
N GLU A 311 -8.60 -5.97 -11.58
CA GLU A 311 -8.79 -6.32 -10.17
C GLU A 311 -10.17 -5.93 -9.68
N ILE A 312 -10.64 -4.71 -9.96
CA ILE A 312 -11.98 -4.26 -9.62
C ILE A 312 -13.03 -5.19 -10.23
N GLY A 313 -12.91 -5.52 -11.52
CA GLY A 313 -13.85 -6.39 -12.22
C GLY A 313 -13.90 -7.82 -11.69
N ARG A 314 -12.79 -8.38 -11.17
CA ARG A 314 -12.75 -9.75 -10.64
C ARG A 314 -13.17 -9.87 -9.17
N ILE A 315 -12.96 -8.81 -8.37
CA ILE A 315 -13.18 -8.89 -6.92
C ILE A 315 -14.66 -8.87 -6.56
N ARG A 316 -15.47 -8.04 -7.21
CA ARG A 316 -16.92 -8.00 -6.92
C ARG A 316 -17.61 -9.37 -7.09
N PRO A 317 -17.45 -10.10 -8.21
CA PRO A 317 -18.00 -11.46 -8.34
C PRO A 317 -17.40 -12.42 -7.30
N ALA A 318 -16.13 -12.28 -6.92
CA ALA A 318 -15.53 -13.10 -5.88
C ALA A 318 -16.20 -12.85 -4.52
N LEU A 319 -16.43 -11.60 -4.15
CA LEU A 319 -17.14 -11.21 -2.92
C LEU A 319 -18.58 -11.73 -2.89
N GLN A 320 -19.30 -11.68 -4.02
CA GLN A 320 -20.63 -12.27 -4.15
C GLN A 320 -20.61 -13.79 -3.94
N ASN A 321 -19.65 -14.47 -4.58
CA ASN A 321 -19.51 -15.92 -4.48
C ASN A 321 -19.17 -16.42 -3.06
N ILE A 322 -18.55 -15.59 -2.24
CA ILE A 322 -18.24 -15.90 -0.83
C ILE A 322 -19.21 -15.24 0.16
N GLY A 323 -20.32 -14.67 -0.35
CA GLY A 323 -21.41 -14.12 0.47
C GLY A 323 -21.10 -12.80 1.17
N LEU A 324 -20.07 -12.05 0.76
CA LEU A 324 -19.71 -10.77 1.37
C LEU A 324 -20.45 -9.58 0.74
N VAL A 325 -20.98 -9.73 -0.46
CA VAL A 325 -21.79 -8.72 -1.17
C VAL A 325 -23.01 -9.41 -1.78
N LYS A 326 -24.12 -8.70 -1.88
CA LYS A 326 -25.35 -9.20 -2.52
C LYS A 326 -25.32 -9.09 -4.04
#